data_cc8d5d62029be773399ca453baaa0b96
#
_entry.id   cc8d5d62029be773399ca453baaa0b96
#
_cell.length_a   1.000
_cell.length_b   1.000
_cell.length_c   1.000
_cell.angle_alpha   90.00
_cell.angle_beta   90.00
_cell.angle_gamma   90.00
#
_symmetry.space_group_name_H-M   'P 1'
#
loop_
_entity.id
_entity.type
_entity.pdbx_description
1 polymer ?
#
loop_
_entity_poly.entity_id
_entity_poly.type
_entity_poly.pdbx_seq_one_letter_code
_entity_poly.pdbx_strand_id
1 'polypeptide(L)'
;YCHVNDADGNLALIPENMSLQQACMMSDMVPTGAMGADLADIQLGDTVLAIGIGPVGLMAVACANLHGAARIIAVGSRPVCRDLALKYGATDLISYKDGPIDEQVLAMTQGKGVDKVIISGGDNSTFAEAIKVLKPGGIVSNVNYLGSGDSIAIPRIEWGVGMGHKRIEGGLMLGGRLRM
;
A
#
# COMPACT_ATOMS: atom_id res chain seq x y z
N TYR A 1 -24.43 -0.15 24.92
CA TYR A 1 -24.21 -1.59 24.72
C TYR A 1 -24.24 -1.88 23.24
N CYS A 2 -23.35 -2.76 22.78
CA CYS A 2 -23.34 -3.29 21.41
C CYS A 2 -23.18 -4.82 21.45
N HIS A 3 -23.61 -5.48 20.40
CA HIS A 3 -23.42 -6.91 20.23
C HIS A 3 -22.21 -7.13 19.31
N VAL A 4 -21.26 -7.97 19.72
CA VAL A 4 -20.09 -8.33 18.94
C VAL A 4 -20.12 -9.84 18.73
N ASN A 5 -20.24 -10.27 17.47
CA ASN A 5 -20.12 -11.67 17.10
C ASN A 5 -18.69 -12.15 17.29
N ASP A 6 -18.51 -13.40 17.71
CA ASP A 6 -17.19 -14.00 17.93
C ASP A 6 -16.26 -13.10 18.76
N ALA A 7 -16.78 -12.63 19.92
CA ALA A 7 -16.09 -11.63 20.76
C ALA A 7 -14.65 -12.02 21.09
N ASP A 8 -14.38 -13.31 21.33
CA ASP A 8 -13.02 -13.82 21.61
C ASP A 8 -12.06 -13.65 20.42
N GLY A 9 -12.60 -13.61 19.20
CA GLY A 9 -11.84 -13.37 17.97
C GLY A 9 -11.72 -11.89 17.58
N ASN A 10 -12.73 -11.10 17.96
CA ASN A 10 -12.90 -9.74 17.45
C ASN A 10 -12.69 -8.64 18.50
N LEU A 11 -12.42 -8.99 19.74
CA LEU A 11 -12.11 -8.04 20.81
C LEU A 11 -10.72 -8.30 21.38
N ALA A 12 -10.03 -7.22 21.73
CA ALA A 12 -8.80 -7.26 22.49
C ALA A 12 -8.82 -6.19 23.58
N LEU A 13 -8.19 -6.47 24.70
CA LEU A 13 -7.99 -5.47 25.75
C LEU A 13 -6.98 -4.43 25.24
N ILE A 14 -7.33 -3.16 25.45
CA ILE A 14 -6.40 -2.07 25.12
C ILE A 14 -5.29 -2.06 26.22
N PRO A 15 -4.00 -2.14 25.85
CA PRO A 15 -2.91 -2.03 26.80
C PRO A 15 -2.95 -0.70 27.56
N GLU A 16 -2.58 -0.71 28.85
CA GLU A 16 -2.62 0.50 29.71
C GLU A 16 -1.78 1.65 29.17
N ASN A 17 -0.71 1.37 28.43
CA ASN A 17 0.19 2.36 27.82
C ASN A 17 -0.28 2.86 26.43
N MET A 18 -1.45 2.44 25.97
CA MET A 18 -2.01 2.83 24.66
C MET A 18 -3.19 3.78 24.84
N SER A 19 -3.16 4.94 24.16
CA SER A 19 -4.28 5.84 24.13
C SER A 19 -5.44 5.30 23.26
N LEU A 20 -6.67 5.79 23.52
CA LEU A 20 -7.84 5.40 22.70
C LEU A 20 -7.67 5.78 21.22
N GLN A 21 -6.98 6.90 20.92
CA GLN A 21 -6.69 7.31 19.56
C GLN A 21 -5.75 6.30 18.85
N GLN A 22 -4.73 5.82 19.54
CA GLN A 22 -3.84 4.77 19.01
C GLN A 22 -4.59 3.46 18.83
N ALA A 23 -5.41 3.06 19.82
CA ALA A 23 -6.22 1.85 19.74
C ALA A 23 -7.21 1.89 18.55
N CYS A 24 -7.79 3.06 18.28
CA CYS A 24 -8.67 3.24 17.11
C CYS A 24 -7.96 2.94 15.79
N MET A 25 -6.68 3.31 15.65
CA MET A 25 -5.90 2.98 14.45
C MET A 25 -5.61 1.48 14.32
N MET A 26 -5.51 0.78 15.45
CA MET A 26 -5.26 -0.68 15.47
C MET A 26 -6.45 -1.51 15.02
N SER A 27 -7.67 -0.93 14.99
CA SER A 27 -8.86 -1.68 14.58
C SER A 27 -8.98 -1.88 13.07
N ASP A 28 -8.34 -1.03 12.25
CA ASP A 28 -8.44 -1.10 10.79
C ASP A 28 -7.14 -0.63 10.09
N MET A 29 -6.71 0.61 10.29
CA MET A 29 -5.68 1.27 9.48
C MET A 29 -4.33 0.54 9.55
N VAL A 30 -3.92 0.17 10.75
CA VAL A 30 -2.64 -0.54 10.97
C VAL A 30 -2.68 -1.94 10.35
N PRO A 31 -3.66 -2.81 10.67
CA PRO A 31 -3.68 -4.16 10.11
C PRO A 31 -3.93 -4.17 8.60
N THR A 32 -4.73 -3.23 8.06
CA THR A 32 -4.94 -3.12 6.61
C THR A 32 -3.66 -2.67 5.90
N GLY A 33 -2.94 -1.69 6.46
CA GLY A 33 -1.65 -1.28 5.92
C GLY A 33 -0.59 -2.38 5.99
N ALA A 34 -0.55 -3.12 7.10
CA ALA A 34 0.34 -4.28 7.27
C ALA A 34 0.02 -5.39 6.26
N MET A 35 -1.28 -5.72 6.09
CA MET A 35 -1.72 -6.68 5.07
C MET A 35 -1.25 -6.25 3.67
N GLY A 36 -1.33 -4.95 3.35
CA GLY A 36 -0.84 -4.44 2.07
C GLY A 36 0.65 -4.72 1.85
N ALA A 37 1.46 -4.57 2.89
CA ALA A 37 2.89 -4.88 2.85
C ALA A 37 3.16 -6.39 2.78
N ASP A 38 2.41 -7.19 3.54
CA ASP A 38 2.50 -8.67 3.51
C ASP A 38 2.15 -9.23 2.13
N LEU A 39 1.03 -8.80 1.53
CA LEU A 39 0.60 -9.23 0.20
C LEU A 39 1.56 -8.80 -0.91
N ALA A 40 2.26 -7.68 -0.72
CA ALA A 40 3.31 -7.26 -1.63
C ALA A 40 4.55 -8.16 -1.56
N ASP A 41 4.67 -9.02 -0.55
CA ASP A 41 5.81 -9.92 -0.35
C ASP A 41 7.15 -9.16 -0.44
N ILE A 42 7.25 -8.08 0.37
CA ILE A 42 8.39 -7.18 0.34
C ILE A 42 9.63 -7.89 0.84
N GLN A 43 10.71 -7.83 0.06
CA GLN A 43 12.01 -8.40 0.39
C GLN A 43 13.00 -7.30 0.78
N LEU A 44 14.01 -7.69 1.55
CA LEU A 44 15.11 -6.80 1.90
C LEU A 44 15.76 -6.21 0.62
N GLY A 45 15.81 -4.90 0.54
CA GLY A 45 16.41 -4.20 -0.59
C GLY A 45 15.44 -3.78 -1.69
N ASP A 46 14.17 -4.17 -1.63
CA ASP A 46 13.16 -3.80 -2.64
C ASP A 46 12.94 -2.28 -2.74
N THR A 47 12.59 -1.84 -3.93
CA THR A 47 12.00 -0.53 -4.19
C THR A 47 10.48 -0.66 -4.20
N VAL A 48 9.81 0.02 -3.28
CA VAL A 48 8.36 -0.03 -3.09
C VAL A 48 7.71 1.28 -3.50
N LEU A 49 6.62 1.22 -4.27
CA LEU A 49 5.75 2.35 -4.56
C LEU A 49 4.48 2.23 -3.69
N ALA A 50 4.25 3.19 -2.80
CA ALA A 50 3.03 3.27 -1.99
C ALA A 50 2.10 4.35 -2.56
N ILE A 51 1.01 3.95 -3.20
CA ILE A 51 0.04 4.87 -3.82
C ILE A 51 -1.10 5.16 -2.85
N GLY A 52 -1.24 6.44 -2.48
CA GLY A 52 -2.21 6.92 -1.51
C GLY A 52 -1.67 6.88 -0.08
N ILE A 53 -1.26 8.03 0.45
CA ILE A 53 -0.77 8.18 1.83
C ILE A 53 -1.84 8.75 2.75
N GLY A 54 -3.05 8.17 2.71
CA GLY A 54 -4.06 8.30 3.75
C GLY A 54 -3.68 7.48 4.99
N PRO A 55 -4.57 7.32 5.98
CA PRO A 55 -4.26 6.57 7.20
C PRO A 55 -3.76 5.16 6.94
N VAL A 56 -4.43 4.40 6.06
CA VAL A 56 -3.99 3.04 5.66
C VAL A 56 -2.65 3.08 4.95
N GLY A 57 -2.46 3.99 3.98
CA GLY A 57 -1.22 4.07 3.20
C GLY A 57 -0.02 4.51 4.03
N LEU A 58 -0.21 5.35 5.04
CA LEU A 58 0.85 5.68 6.00
C LEU A 58 1.30 4.44 6.79
N MET A 59 0.36 3.58 7.17
CA MET A 59 0.69 2.32 7.83
C MET A 59 1.34 1.33 6.87
N ALA A 60 0.93 1.31 5.60
CA ALA A 60 1.60 0.51 4.57
C ALA A 60 3.06 0.95 4.36
N VAL A 61 3.33 2.27 4.36
CA VAL A 61 4.71 2.81 4.32
C VAL A 61 5.51 2.36 5.54
N ALA A 62 4.94 2.48 6.75
CA ALA A 62 5.61 2.03 7.97
C ALA A 62 5.94 0.53 7.92
N CYS A 63 4.99 -0.30 7.50
CA CYS A 63 5.19 -1.74 7.40
C CYS A 63 6.18 -2.10 6.28
N ALA A 64 6.16 -1.42 5.14
CA ALA A 64 7.15 -1.61 4.07
C ALA A 64 8.58 -1.34 4.57
N ASN A 65 8.76 -0.29 5.37
CA ASN A 65 10.04 0.01 6.02
C ASN A 65 10.46 -1.09 6.99
N LEU A 66 9.53 -1.61 7.81
CA LEU A 66 9.80 -2.72 8.74
C LEU A 66 10.17 -4.02 8.01
N HIS A 67 9.61 -4.28 6.83
CA HIS A 67 9.97 -5.42 5.98
C HIS A 67 11.32 -5.27 5.27
N GLY A 68 11.97 -4.11 5.39
CA GLY A 68 13.33 -3.89 4.89
C GLY A 68 13.40 -3.38 3.45
N ALA A 69 12.36 -2.70 2.96
CA ALA A 69 12.42 -1.98 1.71
C ALA A 69 13.58 -0.95 1.74
N ALA A 70 14.46 -0.96 0.74
CA ALA A 70 15.58 -0.03 0.67
C ALA A 70 15.15 1.35 0.16
N ARG A 71 14.09 1.40 -0.62
CA ARG A 71 13.52 2.64 -1.16
C ARG A 71 12.01 2.59 -1.13
N ILE A 72 11.37 3.62 -0.59
CA ILE A 72 9.91 3.74 -0.53
C ILE A 72 9.51 5.07 -1.15
N ILE A 73 8.88 5.00 -2.32
CA ILE A 73 8.32 6.16 -3.03
C ILE A 73 6.86 6.29 -2.62
N ALA A 74 6.50 7.36 -1.93
CA ALA A 74 5.15 7.55 -1.41
C ALA A 74 4.40 8.61 -2.22
N VAL A 75 3.17 8.28 -2.66
CA VAL A 75 2.34 9.12 -3.54
C VAL A 75 1.24 9.80 -2.75
N GLY A 76 1.28 11.13 -2.70
CA GLY A 76 0.22 11.92 -2.09
C GLY A 76 0.51 13.41 -2.08
N SER A 77 -0.55 14.22 -1.93
CA SER A 77 -0.47 15.67 -2.08
C SER A 77 -0.67 16.46 -0.78
N ARG A 78 -1.23 15.84 0.28
CA ARG A 78 -1.51 16.55 1.54
C ARG A 78 -0.22 16.74 2.36
N PRO A 79 0.16 17.99 2.74
CA PRO A 79 1.44 18.24 3.43
C PRO A 79 1.63 17.39 4.69
N VAL A 80 0.65 17.37 5.59
CA VAL A 80 0.72 16.57 6.82
C VAL A 80 0.96 15.08 6.56
N CYS A 81 0.34 14.50 5.50
CA CYS A 81 0.54 13.10 5.16
C CYS A 81 1.93 12.88 4.56
N ARG A 82 2.47 13.83 3.81
CA ARG A 82 3.82 13.76 3.25
C ARG A 82 4.88 13.77 4.36
N ASP A 83 4.75 14.66 5.33
CA ASP A 83 5.64 14.74 6.50
C ASP A 83 5.61 13.44 7.32
N LEU A 84 4.40 12.89 7.54
CA LEU A 84 4.23 11.62 8.23
C LEU A 84 4.80 10.45 7.43
N ALA A 85 4.65 10.43 6.10
CA ALA A 85 5.23 9.37 5.26
C ALA A 85 6.76 9.34 5.38
N LEU A 86 7.43 10.49 5.34
CA LEU A 86 8.88 10.57 5.60
C LEU A 86 9.25 10.05 6.99
N LYS A 87 8.48 10.45 8.00
CA LYS A 87 8.70 10.00 9.38
C LYS A 87 8.54 8.48 9.54
N TYR A 88 7.68 7.87 8.73
CA TYR A 88 7.43 6.42 8.74
C TYR A 88 8.33 5.62 7.81
N GLY A 89 9.27 6.28 7.13
CA GLY A 89 10.31 5.60 6.36
C GLY A 89 10.21 5.76 4.85
N ALA A 90 9.31 6.62 4.33
CA ALA A 90 9.37 6.97 2.91
C ALA A 90 10.67 7.70 2.60
N THR A 91 11.32 7.32 1.51
CA THR A 91 12.57 7.94 1.04
C THR A 91 12.32 9.04 0.04
N ASP A 92 11.25 8.92 -0.72
CA ASP A 92 10.88 9.83 -1.80
C ASP A 92 9.37 10.13 -1.75
N LEU A 93 9.01 11.33 -2.17
CA LEU A 93 7.62 11.78 -2.23
C LEU A 93 7.31 12.30 -3.62
N ILE A 94 6.22 11.81 -4.21
CA ILE A 94 5.65 12.36 -5.45
C ILE A 94 4.19 12.74 -5.23
N SER A 95 3.67 13.56 -6.16
CA SER A 95 2.29 14.02 -6.10
C SER A 95 1.58 13.74 -7.43
N TYR A 96 0.40 13.15 -7.34
CA TYR A 96 -0.48 12.96 -8.50
C TYR A 96 -0.96 14.28 -9.12
N LYS A 97 -0.74 15.42 -8.43
CA LYS A 97 -1.05 16.76 -8.95
C LYS A 97 0.04 17.30 -9.87
N ASP A 98 1.24 16.72 -9.80
CA ASP A 98 2.40 17.18 -10.56
C ASP A 98 2.55 16.42 -11.89
N GLY A 99 1.63 15.51 -12.19
CA GLY A 99 1.57 14.72 -13.42
C GLY A 99 1.29 13.23 -13.18
N PRO A 100 1.30 12.41 -14.24
CA PRO A 100 1.09 10.97 -14.14
C PRO A 100 2.10 10.30 -13.19
N ILE A 101 1.62 9.39 -12.36
CA ILE A 101 2.45 8.72 -11.35
C ILE A 101 3.52 7.85 -12.04
N ASP A 102 3.15 7.15 -13.10
CA ASP A 102 4.05 6.27 -13.85
C ASP A 102 5.23 7.04 -14.45
N GLU A 103 5.01 8.21 -15.03
CA GLU A 103 6.07 9.05 -15.60
C GLU A 103 7.05 9.54 -14.51
N GLN A 104 6.53 10.03 -13.37
CA GLN A 104 7.34 10.48 -12.24
C GLN A 104 8.19 9.33 -11.69
N VAL A 105 7.61 8.15 -11.48
CA VAL A 105 8.31 6.99 -10.95
C VAL A 105 9.39 6.51 -11.91
N LEU A 106 9.10 6.41 -13.21
CA LEU A 106 10.09 5.99 -14.22
C LEU A 106 11.25 6.99 -14.31
N ALA A 107 10.96 8.30 -14.25
CA ALA A 107 12.01 9.32 -14.20
C ALA A 107 12.93 9.15 -12.98
N MET A 108 12.37 8.96 -11.78
CA MET A 108 13.12 8.78 -10.54
C MET A 108 13.91 7.48 -10.47
N THR A 109 13.46 6.45 -11.18
CA THR A 109 14.08 5.13 -11.22
C THR A 109 14.92 4.89 -12.47
N GLN A 110 15.17 5.93 -13.27
CA GLN A 110 15.94 5.83 -14.53
C GLN A 110 15.37 4.77 -15.50
N GLY A 111 14.03 4.69 -15.56
CA GLY A 111 13.31 3.72 -16.37
C GLY A 111 13.27 2.29 -15.81
N LYS A 112 13.89 2.02 -14.65
CA LYS A 112 13.96 0.67 -14.06
C LYS A 112 12.65 0.23 -13.43
N GLY A 113 11.82 1.17 -12.97
CA GLY A 113 10.59 0.87 -12.24
C GLY A 113 10.82 0.39 -10.81
N VAL A 114 9.80 -0.25 -10.22
CA VAL A 114 9.77 -0.67 -8.82
C VAL A 114 9.53 -2.19 -8.70
N ASP A 115 9.94 -2.76 -7.58
CA ASP A 115 9.77 -4.20 -7.31
C ASP A 115 8.37 -4.51 -6.81
N LYS A 116 7.79 -3.61 -6.01
CA LYS A 116 6.48 -3.78 -5.37
C LYS A 116 5.66 -2.50 -5.46
N VAL A 117 4.35 -2.66 -5.59
CA VAL A 117 3.40 -1.55 -5.51
C VAL A 117 2.33 -1.88 -4.47
N ILE A 118 2.05 -0.95 -3.56
CA ILE A 118 0.92 -1.04 -2.63
C ILE A 118 -0.08 0.05 -3.00
N ILE A 119 -1.31 -0.33 -3.36
CA ILE A 119 -2.40 0.60 -3.68
C ILE A 119 -3.32 0.71 -2.46
N SER A 120 -3.32 1.86 -1.81
CA SER A 120 -4.17 2.21 -0.67
C SER A 120 -4.96 3.50 -0.90
N GLY A 121 -5.03 3.96 -2.13
CA GLY A 121 -5.78 5.13 -2.59
C GLY A 121 -5.74 5.26 -4.10
N GLY A 122 -6.50 6.20 -4.63
CA GLY A 122 -6.68 6.39 -6.06
C GLY A 122 -7.96 5.73 -6.58
N ASP A 123 -8.07 5.59 -7.89
CA ASP A 123 -9.21 5.02 -8.60
C ASP A 123 -8.78 3.87 -9.54
N ASN A 124 -9.66 3.47 -10.44
CA ASN A 124 -9.39 2.37 -11.37
C ASN A 124 -8.21 2.64 -12.32
N SER A 125 -7.89 3.91 -12.64
CA SER A 125 -6.76 4.28 -13.50
C SER A 125 -5.42 4.03 -12.81
N THR A 126 -5.37 4.14 -11.49
CA THR A 126 -4.18 3.91 -10.66
C THR A 126 -3.59 2.52 -10.88
N PHE A 127 -4.44 1.55 -11.17
CA PHE A 127 -4.00 0.18 -11.43
C PHE A 127 -3.13 0.07 -12.69
N ALA A 128 -3.55 0.77 -13.76
CA ALA A 128 -2.77 0.80 -15.00
C ALA A 128 -1.40 1.48 -14.79
N GLU A 129 -1.36 2.59 -14.05
CA GLU A 129 -0.10 3.26 -13.70
C GLU A 129 0.83 2.36 -12.87
N ALA A 130 0.25 1.62 -11.89
CA ALA A 130 0.99 0.66 -11.08
C ALA A 130 1.64 -0.44 -11.93
N ILE A 131 0.91 -1.00 -12.89
CA ILE A 131 1.42 -2.05 -13.78
C ILE A 131 2.53 -1.53 -14.70
N LYS A 132 2.45 -0.30 -15.17
CA LYS A 132 3.46 0.30 -16.05
C LYS A 132 4.83 0.43 -15.37
N VAL A 133 4.84 0.75 -14.08
CA VAL A 133 6.09 0.94 -13.32
C VAL A 133 6.61 -0.33 -12.66
N LEU A 134 5.82 -1.40 -12.65
CA LEU A 134 6.18 -2.65 -11.99
C LEU A 134 7.20 -3.42 -12.83
N LYS A 135 8.32 -3.82 -12.24
CA LYS A 135 9.33 -4.68 -12.87
C LYS A 135 8.74 -6.07 -13.19
N PRO A 136 9.34 -6.81 -14.15
CA PRO A 136 9.05 -8.25 -14.30
C PRO A 136 9.24 -8.99 -12.97
N GLY A 137 8.31 -9.90 -12.64
CA GLY A 137 8.31 -10.64 -11.36
C GLY A 137 7.77 -9.85 -10.17
N GLY A 138 7.45 -8.57 -10.36
CA GLY A 138 6.95 -7.72 -9.28
C GLY A 138 5.49 -8.01 -8.88
N ILE A 139 5.07 -7.39 -7.79
CA ILE A 139 3.73 -7.59 -7.21
C ILE A 139 3.03 -6.24 -7.02
N VAL A 140 1.77 -6.18 -7.45
CA VAL A 140 0.82 -5.14 -7.02
C VAL A 140 -0.04 -5.71 -5.91
N SER A 141 0.03 -5.11 -4.74
CA SER A 141 -0.87 -5.37 -3.61
C SER A 141 -1.93 -4.28 -3.53
N ASN A 142 -3.20 -4.67 -3.55
CA ASN A 142 -4.31 -3.72 -3.48
C ASN A 142 -5.12 -3.90 -2.19
N VAL A 143 -5.17 -2.86 -1.38
CA VAL A 143 -6.01 -2.75 -0.16
C VAL A 143 -6.99 -1.58 -0.26
N ASN A 144 -7.17 -1.03 -1.46
CA ASN A 144 -8.08 0.07 -1.74
C ASN A 144 -9.37 -0.44 -2.39
N TYR A 145 -10.49 0.21 -2.04
CA TYR A 145 -11.73 0.07 -2.80
C TYR A 145 -11.59 0.83 -4.13
N LEU A 146 -11.62 0.10 -5.25
CA LEU A 146 -11.29 0.63 -6.56
C LEU A 146 -12.41 1.44 -7.24
N GLY A 147 -13.45 1.81 -6.50
CA GLY A 147 -14.53 2.63 -7.02
C GLY A 147 -15.60 1.83 -7.76
N SER A 148 -16.18 2.41 -8.81
CA SER A 148 -17.26 1.84 -9.62
C SER A 148 -16.75 1.45 -11.01
N GLY A 149 -17.45 0.51 -11.66
CA GLY A 149 -17.16 0.02 -13.00
C GLY A 149 -17.08 -1.51 -13.03
N ASP A 150 -17.22 -2.07 -14.23
CA ASP A 150 -17.31 -3.51 -14.44
C ASP A 150 -15.94 -4.15 -14.69
N SER A 151 -14.88 -3.36 -14.86
CA SER A 151 -13.56 -3.85 -15.21
C SER A 151 -12.44 -2.91 -14.77
N ILE A 152 -11.25 -3.49 -14.61
CA ILE A 152 -9.98 -2.77 -14.40
C ILE A 152 -9.10 -3.05 -15.63
N ALA A 153 -8.59 -1.99 -16.24
CA ALA A 153 -7.71 -2.12 -17.40
C ALA A 153 -6.30 -2.52 -16.95
N ILE A 154 -5.79 -3.59 -17.54
CA ILE A 154 -4.39 -4.02 -17.38
C ILE A 154 -3.67 -3.77 -18.70
N PRO A 155 -2.69 -2.85 -18.79
CA PRO A 155 -1.93 -2.59 -19.99
C PRO A 155 -1.19 -3.84 -20.46
N ARG A 156 -1.54 -4.34 -21.68
CA ARG A 156 -1.07 -5.63 -22.18
C ARG A 156 0.44 -5.70 -22.36
N ILE A 157 1.06 -4.63 -22.86
CA ILE A 157 2.50 -4.60 -23.13
C ILE A 157 3.26 -4.55 -21.81
N GLU A 158 2.88 -3.66 -20.92
CA GLU A 158 3.51 -3.46 -19.61
C GLU A 158 3.26 -4.65 -18.67
N TRP A 159 2.19 -5.39 -18.88
CA TRP A 159 1.97 -6.70 -18.25
C TRP A 159 2.94 -7.78 -18.74
N GLY A 160 3.77 -7.48 -19.75
CA GLY A 160 4.68 -8.43 -20.38
C GLY A 160 3.96 -9.44 -21.28
N VAL A 161 2.90 -9.01 -21.93
CA VAL A 161 2.07 -9.84 -22.85
C VAL A 161 1.52 -11.11 -22.15
N GLY A 162 1.33 -11.04 -20.82
CA GLY A 162 0.93 -12.19 -20.00
C GLY A 162 2.08 -13.08 -19.51
N MET A 163 3.32 -12.78 -19.86
CA MET A 163 4.50 -13.59 -19.53
C MET A 163 5.53 -12.88 -18.63
N GLY A 164 5.18 -11.70 -18.10
CA GLY A 164 6.08 -10.89 -17.25
C GLY A 164 6.21 -11.37 -15.81
N HIS A 165 5.59 -12.47 -15.43
CA HIS A 165 5.55 -13.02 -14.06
C HIS A 165 5.05 -12.01 -13.01
N LYS A 166 4.36 -10.95 -13.44
CA LYS A 166 3.77 -9.97 -12.52
C LYS A 166 2.58 -10.57 -11.79
N ARG A 167 2.44 -10.29 -10.51
CA ARG A 167 1.33 -10.75 -9.68
C ARG A 167 0.46 -9.58 -9.24
N ILE A 168 -0.83 -9.85 -9.05
CA ILE A 168 -1.80 -8.94 -8.47
C ILE A 168 -2.41 -9.66 -7.28
N GLU A 169 -2.22 -9.10 -6.12
CA GLU A 169 -2.77 -9.59 -4.86
C GLU A 169 -3.71 -8.53 -4.29
N GLY A 170 -4.67 -8.92 -3.50
CA GLY A 170 -5.57 -7.96 -2.85
C GLY A 170 -6.58 -8.64 -1.97
N GLY A 171 -7.24 -7.85 -1.14
CA GLY A 171 -8.27 -8.38 -0.27
C GLY A 171 -8.67 -7.44 0.86
N LEU A 172 -9.61 -7.91 1.66
CA LEU A 172 -9.98 -7.31 2.93
C LEU A 172 -9.17 -7.95 4.06
N MET A 173 -8.78 -7.13 5.02
CA MET A 173 -8.16 -7.63 6.25
C MET A 173 -9.15 -8.56 6.98
N LEU A 174 -8.78 -9.82 7.09
CA LEU A 174 -9.56 -10.79 7.86
C LEU A 174 -9.30 -10.58 9.35
N GLY A 175 -10.37 -10.56 10.16
CA GLY A 175 -10.27 -10.49 11.61
C GLY A 175 -9.39 -11.61 12.19
N GLY A 176 -8.81 -11.37 13.37
CA GLY A 176 -8.00 -12.37 14.07
C GLY A 176 -6.48 -12.27 13.93
N ARG A 177 -5.95 -11.51 12.95
CA ARG A 177 -4.50 -11.22 12.88
C ARG A 177 -3.98 -10.22 13.93
N LEU A 178 -4.89 -9.57 14.66
CA LEU A 178 -4.56 -8.61 15.74
C LEU A 178 -4.04 -9.27 17.03
N ARG A 179 -3.90 -10.60 17.07
CA ARG A 179 -3.48 -11.36 18.26
C ARG A 179 -2.02 -11.81 18.23
N MET A 180 -1.18 -11.16 17.40
CA MET A 180 0.27 -11.42 17.45
C MET A 180 0.96 -10.48 18.42
#